data_8a1a0e6a2403a544ad7fb79fe36e93bc
#
_entry.id   8a1a0e6a2403a544ad7fb79fe36e93bc
#
_cell.length_a   1.000
_cell.length_b   1.000
_cell.length_c   1.000
_cell.angle_alpha   90.00
_cell.angle_beta   90.00
_cell.angle_gamma   90.00
#
_symmetry.space_group_name_H-M   'P 1'
#
loop_
_entity.id
_entity.type
_entity.pdbx_description
1 polymer ?
#
loop_
_entity_poly.entity_id
_entity_poly.type
_entity_poly.pdbx_seq_one_letter_code
_entity_poly.pdbx_strand_id
1 'polypeptide(L)'
;MTCLSIFPAGAAPAAVSTRIKDIAKVQGVRANQLIGYGLVVGLAGTGDSTKNIQTMQSISNMLSGFGVTVTADQLESKNVAAVIVTAQLPPFVKSGDTIDITISSLGDAKSLQGGTLLQTPLKAGNGQIYAVAQGAVSTGGFSAGRGGSRQQKNFPTVGTTPNGAIVERDVAVELASNGTIRFALAQPDFTTASRISEAINSHFGYLATPLDPGTVEVAIPLVYRNELVNFVAAIEELPVVPDNIAKVIINERTGTIVMGSNVTIDEIAVAQGGLSVKISKSYDVSQPPPFSGGDTVVVPETKVEVNEEEAYVMTLPATANVGDVVNALNAIGATPREIISILQAMKAAGALHAELQII
;
A
#
# COMPACT_ATOMS: atom_id res chain seq x y z
N MET A 1 -26.27 8.25 56.83
CA MET A 1 -26.53 8.11 55.38
C MET A 1 -25.35 8.72 54.66
N THR A 2 -24.32 7.92 54.34
CA THR A 2 -23.10 8.34 53.68
C THR A 2 -23.21 7.98 52.20
N CYS A 3 -23.35 8.98 51.33
CA CYS A 3 -23.33 8.81 49.89
C CYS A 3 -21.91 8.48 49.43
N LEU A 4 -21.71 7.27 48.95
CA LEU A 4 -20.46 6.83 48.29
C LEU A 4 -20.52 7.28 46.83
N SER A 5 -19.80 8.33 46.50
CA SER A 5 -19.63 8.78 45.11
C SER A 5 -18.61 7.88 44.40
N ILE A 6 -19.13 6.99 43.49
CA ILE A 6 -18.34 6.20 42.61
C ILE A 6 -17.85 7.12 41.45
N PHE A 7 -16.58 7.46 41.45
CA PHE A 7 -15.94 8.09 40.30
C PHE A 7 -15.78 7.01 39.19
N PRO A 8 -16.18 7.29 37.94
CA PRO A 8 -15.92 6.36 36.86
C PRO A 8 -14.41 6.34 36.60
N ALA A 9 -13.80 5.16 36.68
CA ALA A 9 -12.44 4.94 36.23
C ALA A 9 -12.34 5.38 34.76
N GLY A 10 -11.40 6.26 34.45
CA GLY A 10 -11.14 6.74 33.11
C GLY A 10 -10.92 5.55 32.17
N ALA A 11 -11.78 5.41 31.18
CA ALA A 11 -11.64 4.38 30.16
C ALA A 11 -10.33 4.63 29.39
N ALA A 12 -9.38 3.69 29.48
CA ALA A 12 -8.24 3.68 28.58
C ALA A 12 -8.74 3.75 27.12
N PRO A 13 -8.05 4.46 26.21
CA PRO A 13 -8.46 4.55 24.83
C PRO A 13 -8.59 3.14 24.28
N ALA A 14 -9.78 2.78 23.80
CA ALA A 14 -10.04 1.47 23.21
C ALA A 14 -9.11 1.30 22.00
N ALA A 15 -8.24 0.29 22.05
CA ALA A 15 -7.38 -0.03 20.94
C ALA A 15 -8.26 -0.30 19.70
N VAL A 16 -7.93 0.32 18.58
CA VAL A 16 -8.72 0.21 17.35
C VAL A 16 -8.61 -1.22 16.83
N SER A 17 -9.73 -1.96 16.85
CA SER A 17 -9.81 -3.28 16.25
C SER A 17 -10.05 -3.17 14.76
N THR A 18 -9.41 -4.04 13.99
CA THR A 18 -9.61 -4.19 12.54
C THR A 18 -9.96 -5.65 12.24
N ARG A 19 -10.56 -5.92 11.07
CA ARG A 19 -10.90 -7.31 10.68
C ARG A 19 -9.66 -8.02 10.14
N ILE A 20 -9.62 -9.35 10.28
CA ILE A 20 -8.51 -10.15 9.74
C ILE A 20 -8.30 -9.88 8.25
N LYS A 21 -9.37 -9.76 7.45
CA LYS A 21 -9.27 -9.49 6.00
C LYS A 21 -8.58 -8.17 5.63
N ASP A 22 -8.57 -7.20 6.54
CA ASP A 22 -7.95 -5.90 6.30
C ASP A 22 -6.43 -5.93 6.55
N ILE A 23 -5.93 -6.95 7.27
CA ILE A 23 -4.52 -7.11 7.65
C ILE A 23 -3.87 -8.41 7.17
N ALA A 24 -4.66 -9.39 6.72
CA ALA A 24 -4.18 -10.67 6.21
C ALA A 24 -4.99 -11.11 5.00
N LYS A 25 -4.42 -11.98 4.19
CA LYS A 25 -5.06 -12.59 3.02
C LYS A 25 -4.78 -14.08 2.98
N VAL A 26 -5.65 -14.85 2.35
CA VAL A 26 -5.40 -16.27 2.11
C VAL A 26 -4.18 -16.43 1.22
N GLN A 27 -3.23 -17.26 1.66
CA GLN A 27 -2.00 -17.53 0.92
C GLN A 27 -2.32 -18.22 -0.43
N GLY A 28 -1.60 -17.83 -1.48
CA GLY A 28 -1.85 -18.35 -2.84
C GLY A 28 -2.87 -17.54 -3.65
N VAL A 29 -3.68 -16.70 -2.99
CA VAL A 29 -4.62 -15.78 -3.66
C VAL A 29 -3.87 -14.53 -4.10
N ARG A 30 -3.54 -14.44 -5.39
CA ARG A 30 -2.84 -13.29 -5.98
C ARG A 30 -3.29 -13.04 -7.41
N ALA A 31 -3.20 -11.80 -7.86
CA ALA A 31 -3.30 -11.48 -9.27
C ALA A 31 -2.03 -11.94 -10.01
N ASN A 32 -2.20 -12.51 -11.20
CA ASN A 32 -1.11 -12.89 -12.08
C ASN A 32 -0.92 -11.83 -13.17
N GLN A 33 0.32 -11.56 -13.54
CA GLN A 33 0.63 -10.63 -14.61
C GLN A 33 0.63 -11.35 -15.95
N LEU A 34 -0.05 -10.75 -16.93
CA LEU A 34 -0.09 -11.22 -18.29
C LEU A 34 0.60 -10.23 -19.22
N ILE A 35 1.28 -10.74 -20.23
CA ILE A 35 1.95 -9.97 -21.26
C ILE A 35 1.67 -10.57 -22.63
N GLY A 36 1.50 -9.71 -23.65
CA GLY A 36 1.34 -10.11 -25.03
C GLY A 36 2.02 -9.12 -25.97
N TYR A 37 2.38 -9.60 -27.15
CA TYR A 37 2.84 -8.78 -28.26
C TYR A 37 1.71 -8.72 -29.30
N GLY A 38 1.36 -7.51 -29.73
CA GLY A 38 0.26 -7.28 -30.65
C GLY A 38 0.52 -6.15 -31.63
N LEU A 39 -0.46 -5.92 -32.49
CA LEU A 39 -0.48 -4.82 -33.43
C LEU A 39 -1.72 -3.95 -33.21
N VAL A 40 -1.51 -2.64 -33.21
CA VAL A 40 -2.58 -1.64 -33.23
C VAL A 40 -2.66 -1.09 -34.66
N VAL A 41 -3.85 -1.13 -35.24
CA VAL A 41 -4.14 -0.67 -36.62
C VAL A 41 -5.04 0.54 -36.63
N GLY A 42 -5.14 1.24 -37.77
CA GLY A 42 -6.01 2.40 -37.93
C GLY A 42 -5.40 3.74 -37.45
N LEU A 43 -4.08 3.81 -37.31
CA LEU A 43 -3.36 4.95 -36.74
C LEU A 43 -3.08 6.02 -37.82
N ALA A 44 -3.97 6.59 -38.47
CA ALA A 44 -3.91 7.76 -39.40
C ALA A 44 -2.53 8.43 -39.59
N GLY A 45 -1.48 7.67 -39.89
CA GLY A 45 -0.10 8.13 -40.10
C GLY A 45 0.73 8.37 -38.81
N THR A 46 0.22 8.00 -37.65
CA THR A 46 0.90 8.15 -36.34
C THR A 46 1.52 6.84 -35.83
N GLY A 47 1.38 5.75 -36.54
CA GLY A 47 1.99 4.45 -36.25
C GLY A 47 3.49 4.43 -36.46
N ASP A 48 4.07 3.22 -36.41
CA ASP A 48 5.49 3.02 -36.61
C ASP A 48 5.94 3.42 -38.01
N SER A 49 7.20 3.85 -38.09
CA SER A 49 7.80 4.18 -39.37
C SER A 49 8.09 2.92 -40.19
N THR A 50 8.16 3.06 -41.51
CA THR A 50 8.54 1.98 -42.45
C THR A 50 9.95 1.45 -42.22
N LYS A 51 10.77 2.18 -41.44
CA LYS A 51 12.12 1.74 -41.04
C LYS A 51 12.11 0.72 -39.90
N ASN A 52 10.99 0.57 -39.22
CA ASN A 52 10.84 -0.40 -38.14
C ASN A 52 10.59 -1.81 -38.73
N ILE A 53 11.69 -2.53 -38.99
CA ILE A 53 11.67 -3.86 -39.62
C ILE A 53 10.80 -4.84 -38.80
N GLN A 54 10.80 -4.74 -37.49
CA GLN A 54 10.04 -5.64 -36.61
C GLN A 54 8.53 -5.48 -36.82
N THR A 55 8.05 -4.25 -36.94
CA THR A 55 6.63 -3.97 -37.23
C THR A 55 6.26 -4.46 -38.61
N MET A 56 7.08 -4.19 -39.63
CA MET A 56 6.82 -4.65 -41.01
C MET A 56 6.80 -6.19 -41.09
N GLN A 57 7.74 -6.86 -40.43
CA GLN A 57 7.75 -8.34 -40.35
C GLN A 57 6.48 -8.88 -39.66
N SER A 58 6.03 -8.24 -38.60
CA SER A 58 4.82 -8.65 -37.88
C SER A 58 3.55 -8.50 -38.74
N ILE A 59 3.47 -7.41 -39.53
CA ILE A 59 2.39 -7.22 -40.51
C ILE A 59 2.46 -8.30 -41.59
N SER A 60 3.62 -8.57 -42.14
CA SER A 60 3.80 -9.63 -43.14
C SER A 60 3.36 -11.01 -42.62
N ASN A 61 3.79 -11.36 -41.41
CA ASN A 61 3.39 -12.64 -40.78
C ASN A 61 1.86 -12.69 -40.53
N MET A 62 1.24 -11.59 -40.11
CA MET A 62 -0.21 -11.50 -39.91
C MET A 62 -0.95 -11.71 -41.26
N LEU A 63 -0.54 -11.00 -42.30
CA LEU A 63 -1.15 -11.12 -43.64
C LEU A 63 -0.99 -12.53 -44.20
N SER A 64 0.15 -13.19 -43.98
CA SER A 64 0.37 -14.59 -44.36
C SER A 64 -0.62 -15.51 -43.66
N GLY A 65 -1.00 -15.25 -42.40
CA GLY A 65 -2.05 -15.97 -41.67
C GLY A 65 -3.45 -15.84 -42.32
N PHE A 66 -3.68 -14.77 -43.09
CA PHE A 66 -4.89 -14.56 -43.89
C PHE A 66 -4.76 -15.01 -45.35
N GLY A 67 -3.66 -15.67 -45.71
CA GLY A 67 -3.41 -16.16 -47.07
C GLY A 67 -2.86 -15.08 -48.03
N VAL A 68 -2.46 -13.94 -47.55
CA VAL A 68 -1.85 -12.85 -48.32
C VAL A 68 -0.34 -12.89 -48.12
N THR A 69 0.43 -13.22 -49.14
CA THR A 69 1.89 -13.27 -49.09
C THR A 69 2.48 -11.93 -49.55
N VAL A 70 3.05 -11.18 -48.60
CA VAL A 70 3.77 -9.93 -48.87
C VAL A 70 5.05 -9.94 -48.04
N THR A 71 6.16 -9.51 -48.63
CA THR A 71 7.44 -9.41 -47.92
C THR A 71 7.52 -8.10 -47.14
N ALA A 72 8.27 -8.05 -46.03
CA ALA A 72 8.36 -6.89 -45.14
C ALA A 72 8.89 -5.63 -45.85
N ASP A 73 9.74 -5.78 -46.85
CA ASP A 73 10.32 -4.72 -47.66
C ASP A 73 9.33 -4.10 -48.67
N GLN A 74 8.23 -4.83 -48.99
CA GLN A 74 7.15 -4.34 -49.84
C GLN A 74 6.05 -3.59 -49.06
N LEU A 75 6.15 -3.55 -47.74
CA LEU A 75 5.16 -2.93 -46.92
C LEU A 75 5.55 -1.48 -46.57
N GLU A 76 4.68 -0.55 -46.95
CA GLU A 76 4.79 0.86 -46.58
C GLU A 76 3.53 1.30 -45.85
N SER A 77 3.55 1.24 -44.52
CA SER A 77 2.44 1.68 -43.70
C SER A 77 2.89 2.42 -42.46
N LYS A 78 2.26 3.55 -42.19
CA LYS A 78 2.39 4.32 -40.95
C LYS A 78 1.11 4.24 -40.11
N ASN A 79 0.22 3.36 -40.48
CA ASN A 79 -1.10 3.19 -39.83
C ASN A 79 -1.12 2.02 -38.84
N VAL A 80 0.03 1.38 -38.63
CA VAL A 80 0.18 0.25 -37.72
C VAL A 80 1.28 0.52 -36.72
N ALA A 81 1.14 0.07 -35.51
CA ALA A 81 2.19 0.10 -34.49
C ALA A 81 2.31 -1.26 -33.81
N ALA A 82 3.53 -1.70 -33.58
CA ALA A 82 3.85 -2.79 -32.71
C ALA A 82 3.68 -2.38 -31.24
N VAL A 83 2.99 -3.19 -30.46
CA VAL A 83 2.66 -2.87 -29.08
C VAL A 83 2.92 -4.04 -28.13
N ILE A 84 3.25 -3.69 -26.89
CA ILE A 84 3.18 -4.60 -25.75
C ILE A 84 1.84 -4.37 -25.06
N VAL A 85 1.14 -5.46 -24.80
CA VAL A 85 -0.13 -5.48 -24.07
C VAL A 85 0.12 -6.13 -22.72
N THR A 86 -0.27 -5.46 -21.65
CA THR A 86 -0.18 -5.98 -20.28
C THR A 86 -1.56 -6.01 -19.64
N ALA A 87 -1.80 -7.01 -18.81
CA ALA A 87 -3.02 -7.14 -18.02
C ALA A 87 -2.71 -7.74 -16.65
N GLN A 88 -3.60 -7.49 -15.69
CA GLN A 88 -3.61 -8.22 -14.43
C GLN A 88 -4.78 -9.21 -14.47
N LEU A 89 -4.48 -10.48 -14.28
CA LEU A 89 -5.47 -11.55 -14.15
C LEU A 89 -5.81 -11.68 -12.66
N PRO A 90 -6.97 -11.19 -12.20
CA PRO A 90 -7.38 -11.32 -10.81
C PRO A 90 -7.50 -12.80 -10.40
N PRO A 91 -7.38 -13.13 -9.11
CA PRO A 91 -7.70 -14.47 -8.64
C PRO A 91 -9.19 -14.76 -8.84
N PHE A 92 -9.52 -16.03 -9.02
CA PHE A 92 -10.90 -16.55 -9.16
C PHE A 92 -11.68 -16.12 -10.41
N VAL A 93 -11.08 -15.39 -11.35
CA VAL A 93 -11.73 -15.15 -12.65
C VAL A 93 -12.01 -16.45 -13.35
N LYS A 94 -13.07 -16.49 -14.14
CA LYS A 94 -13.50 -17.65 -14.90
C LYS A 94 -13.30 -17.42 -16.40
N SER A 95 -13.21 -18.52 -17.14
CA SER A 95 -13.25 -18.44 -18.60
C SER A 95 -14.52 -17.71 -19.03
N GLY A 96 -14.36 -16.72 -19.93
CA GLY A 96 -15.41 -15.82 -20.39
C GLY A 96 -15.48 -14.48 -19.66
N ASP A 97 -14.84 -14.32 -18.48
CA ASP A 97 -14.73 -13.02 -17.81
C ASP A 97 -13.87 -12.06 -18.62
N THR A 98 -14.10 -10.77 -18.44
CA THR A 98 -13.33 -9.72 -19.09
C THR A 98 -12.41 -9.00 -18.12
N ILE A 99 -11.23 -8.60 -18.61
CA ILE A 99 -10.23 -7.85 -17.83
C ILE A 99 -9.73 -6.63 -18.62
N ASP A 100 -9.32 -5.62 -17.89
CA ASP A 100 -8.73 -4.41 -18.46
C ASP A 100 -7.31 -4.68 -18.96
N ILE A 101 -6.96 -4.01 -20.06
CA ILE A 101 -5.62 -4.09 -20.64
C ILE A 101 -4.99 -2.72 -20.77
N THR A 102 -3.67 -2.70 -20.65
CA THR A 102 -2.83 -1.54 -20.96
C THR A 102 -1.98 -1.87 -22.19
N ILE A 103 -1.96 -0.94 -23.14
CA ILE A 103 -1.32 -1.07 -24.43
C ILE A 103 -0.23 -0.01 -24.54
N SER A 104 1.01 -0.42 -24.78
CA SER A 104 2.14 0.48 -24.88
C SER A 104 2.88 0.25 -26.19
N SER A 105 3.21 1.33 -26.92
CA SER A 105 3.98 1.23 -28.16
C SER A 105 5.38 0.68 -27.88
N LEU A 106 5.82 -0.27 -28.70
CA LEU A 106 7.16 -0.86 -28.65
C LEU A 106 8.09 -0.18 -29.65
N GLY A 107 7.54 0.32 -30.76
CA GLY A 107 8.29 0.95 -31.83
C GLY A 107 8.42 2.47 -31.70
N ASP A 108 8.42 3.15 -32.83
CA ASP A 108 8.57 4.60 -32.95
C ASP A 108 7.24 5.32 -33.28
N ALA A 109 6.11 4.69 -32.95
CA ALA A 109 4.79 5.28 -33.12
C ALA A 109 4.66 6.59 -32.33
N LYS A 110 4.06 7.58 -32.95
CA LYS A 110 3.86 8.92 -32.35
C LYS A 110 2.61 8.99 -31.48
N SER A 111 1.61 8.17 -31.80
CA SER A 111 0.35 8.10 -31.07
C SER A 111 -0.39 6.81 -31.41
N LEU A 112 -1.07 6.23 -30.42
CA LEU A 112 -1.99 5.10 -30.56
C LEU A 112 -3.45 5.55 -30.63
N GLN A 113 -3.71 6.84 -30.63
CA GLN A 113 -5.05 7.42 -30.59
C GLN A 113 -5.87 6.99 -31.80
N GLY A 114 -7.11 6.55 -31.57
CA GLY A 114 -8.04 6.09 -32.60
C GLY A 114 -7.71 4.74 -33.19
N GLY A 115 -6.65 4.08 -32.74
CA GLY A 115 -6.27 2.75 -33.18
C GLY A 115 -7.10 1.64 -32.54
N THR A 116 -7.07 0.47 -33.18
CA THR A 116 -7.70 -0.74 -32.67
C THR A 116 -6.62 -1.82 -32.50
N LEU A 117 -6.55 -2.41 -31.30
CA LEU A 117 -5.71 -3.58 -31.04
C LEU A 117 -6.30 -4.80 -31.74
N LEU A 118 -5.50 -5.47 -32.54
CA LEU A 118 -5.86 -6.75 -33.12
C LEU A 118 -5.75 -7.87 -32.07
N GLN A 119 -6.39 -9.00 -32.38
CA GLN A 119 -6.40 -10.16 -31.50
C GLN A 119 -4.98 -10.53 -31.04
N THR A 120 -4.76 -10.46 -29.75
CA THR A 120 -3.44 -10.58 -29.12
C THR A 120 -3.51 -11.57 -27.96
N PRO A 121 -2.79 -12.71 -28.04
CA PRO A 121 -2.74 -13.65 -26.92
C PRO A 121 -1.89 -13.09 -25.79
N LEU A 122 -2.42 -13.17 -24.56
CA LEU A 122 -1.76 -12.75 -23.34
C LEU A 122 -1.25 -13.97 -22.57
N LYS A 123 0.07 -14.00 -22.32
CA LYS A 123 0.77 -15.09 -21.65
C LYS A 123 1.16 -14.72 -20.25
N ALA A 124 1.10 -15.68 -19.33
CA ALA A 124 1.70 -15.56 -18.01
C ALA A 124 3.18 -15.98 -18.02
N GLY A 125 3.87 -15.84 -16.88
CA GLY A 125 5.29 -16.18 -16.75
C GLY A 125 5.65 -17.64 -17.02
N ASN A 126 4.66 -18.55 -17.02
CA ASN A 126 4.82 -19.95 -17.41
C ASN A 126 4.72 -20.18 -18.93
N GLY A 127 4.57 -19.11 -19.73
CA GLY A 127 4.47 -19.15 -21.18
C GLY A 127 3.09 -19.57 -21.73
N GLN A 128 2.13 -19.93 -20.87
CA GLN A 128 0.79 -20.31 -21.30
C GLN A 128 -0.11 -19.09 -21.51
N ILE A 129 -1.04 -19.19 -22.47
CA ILE A 129 -2.04 -18.18 -22.78
C ILE A 129 -3.20 -18.33 -21.79
N TYR A 130 -3.57 -17.22 -21.14
CA TYR A 130 -4.68 -17.15 -20.20
C TYR A 130 -5.80 -16.22 -20.66
N ALA A 131 -5.50 -15.25 -21.50
CA ALA A 131 -6.50 -14.34 -22.02
C ALA A 131 -6.16 -13.95 -23.46
N VAL A 132 -7.15 -13.46 -24.19
CA VAL A 132 -6.99 -12.91 -25.54
C VAL A 132 -7.53 -11.49 -25.55
N ALA A 133 -6.70 -10.55 -25.96
CA ALA A 133 -6.99 -9.12 -25.97
C ALA A 133 -7.35 -8.64 -27.37
N GLN A 134 -8.38 -7.76 -27.47
CA GLN A 134 -8.76 -7.06 -28.68
C GLN A 134 -9.60 -5.83 -28.32
N GLY A 135 -9.52 -4.75 -29.09
CA GLY A 135 -10.45 -3.63 -28.92
C GLY A 135 -9.86 -2.28 -29.27
N ALA A 136 -10.72 -1.26 -29.19
CA ALA A 136 -10.34 0.12 -29.45
C ALA A 136 -9.43 0.67 -28.34
N VAL A 137 -8.37 1.36 -28.73
CA VAL A 137 -7.38 1.92 -27.80
C VAL A 137 -7.82 3.31 -27.34
N SER A 138 -8.05 3.48 -26.05
CA SER A 138 -8.33 4.78 -25.43
C SER A 138 -7.02 5.34 -24.87
N THR A 139 -6.53 6.45 -25.43
CA THR A 139 -5.37 7.15 -24.92
C THR A 139 -5.81 8.33 -24.04
N GLY A 140 -5.18 8.50 -22.87
CA GLY A 140 -5.47 9.61 -21.94
C GLY A 140 -4.96 10.98 -22.42
N GLY A 141 -4.43 11.09 -23.65
CA GLY A 141 -3.82 12.31 -24.18
C GLY A 141 -4.04 12.49 -25.67
N PHE A 142 -3.73 13.69 -26.17
CA PHE A 142 -3.71 13.98 -27.59
C PHE A 142 -2.36 14.57 -27.99
N SER A 143 -1.99 14.35 -29.27
CA SER A 143 -0.83 14.99 -29.90
C SER A 143 -1.33 15.73 -31.11
N ALA A 144 -1.28 17.07 -31.08
CA ALA A 144 -1.66 17.91 -32.19
C ALA A 144 -0.52 18.88 -32.53
N GLY A 145 -0.20 19.02 -33.81
CA GLY A 145 0.80 19.98 -34.29
C GLY A 145 0.93 19.96 -35.81
N ARG A 146 0.94 21.13 -36.43
CA ARG A 146 1.32 21.38 -37.83
C ARG A 146 2.45 22.40 -37.84
N GLY A 147 3.50 22.12 -38.60
CA GLY A 147 4.55 23.12 -38.90
C GLY A 147 5.30 23.62 -37.68
N GLY A 148 6.18 22.83 -37.08
CA GLY A 148 7.17 23.29 -36.08
C GLY A 148 6.69 23.55 -34.67
N SER A 149 5.37 23.67 -34.41
CA SER A 149 4.79 23.82 -33.09
C SER A 149 4.01 22.55 -32.72
N ARG A 150 4.56 21.76 -31.79
CA ARG A 150 3.97 20.49 -31.33
C ARG A 150 3.41 20.70 -29.94
N GLN A 151 2.11 20.59 -29.79
CA GLN A 151 1.46 20.51 -28.47
C GLN A 151 1.14 19.05 -28.15
N GLN A 152 1.77 18.51 -27.13
CA GLN A 152 1.54 17.17 -26.64
C GLN A 152 1.03 17.27 -25.22
N LYS A 153 -0.13 16.66 -24.96
CA LYS A 153 -0.69 16.57 -23.64
C LYS A 153 -0.84 15.07 -23.28
N ASN A 154 -0.24 14.68 -22.14
CA ASN A 154 -0.15 13.30 -21.65
C ASN A 154 0.63 12.35 -22.57
N PHE A 155 0.50 11.03 -22.35
CA PHE A 155 1.27 9.99 -23.04
C PHE A 155 0.48 9.39 -24.20
N PRO A 156 0.59 9.88 -25.43
CA PRO A 156 -0.19 9.39 -26.56
C PRO A 156 0.22 7.98 -27.05
N THR A 157 1.37 7.47 -26.57
CA THR A 157 1.92 6.16 -26.93
C THR A 157 1.52 5.06 -25.96
N VAL A 158 0.75 5.38 -24.93
CA VAL A 158 0.15 4.44 -23.98
C VAL A 158 -1.35 4.63 -23.98
N GLY A 159 -2.09 3.54 -24.01
CA GLY A 159 -3.55 3.55 -23.94
C GLY A 159 -4.06 2.39 -23.10
N THR A 160 -5.34 2.45 -22.80
CA THR A 160 -6.07 1.38 -22.10
C THR A 160 -7.30 0.97 -22.91
N THR A 161 -7.70 -0.28 -22.77
CA THR A 161 -8.99 -0.76 -23.26
C THR A 161 -9.67 -1.44 -22.08
N PRO A 162 -10.69 -0.78 -21.50
CA PRO A 162 -11.50 -1.39 -20.45
C PRO A 162 -12.21 -2.64 -20.99
N ASN A 163 -12.20 -3.73 -20.22
CA ASN A 163 -12.74 -5.02 -20.62
C ASN A 163 -12.18 -5.54 -21.97
N GLY A 164 -10.95 -5.14 -22.30
CA GLY A 164 -10.33 -5.39 -23.61
C GLY A 164 -9.74 -6.76 -23.78
N ALA A 165 -9.72 -7.61 -22.77
CA ALA A 165 -9.31 -9.02 -22.93
C ALA A 165 -10.35 -9.95 -22.31
N ILE A 166 -10.57 -11.08 -22.99
CA ILE A 166 -11.42 -12.17 -22.52
C ILE A 166 -10.51 -13.27 -21.96
N VAL A 167 -10.85 -13.74 -20.76
CA VAL A 167 -10.15 -14.84 -20.11
C VAL A 167 -10.55 -16.16 -20.79
N GLU A 168 -9.57 -16.85 -21.33
CA GLU A 168 -9.75 -18.14 -21.99
C GLU A 168 -9.52 -19.33 -21.05
N ARG A 169 -8.70 -19.10 -20.02
CA ARG A 169 -8.34 -20.13 -19.03
C ARG A 169 -8.26 -19.52 -17.64
N ASP A 170 -8.94 -20.13 -16.69
CA ASP A 170 -8.83 -19.79 -15.28
C ASP A 170 -7.54 -20.32 -14.67
N VAL A 171 -7.11 -19.64 -13.60
CA VAL A 171 -6.00 -20.08 -12.75
C VAL A 171 -6.60 -20.87 -11.59
N ALA A 172 -6.21 -22.14 -11.48
CA ALA A 172 -6.58 -22.93 -10.32
C ALA A 172 -5.96 -22.30 -9.06
N VAL A 173 -6.79 -21.86 -8.13
CA VAL A 173 -6.38 -21.37 -6.82
C VAL A 173 -6.76 -22.43 -5.79
N GLU A 174 -5.76 -23.06 -5.19
CA GLU A 174 -5.98 -23.98 -4.10
C GLU A 174 -6.04 -23.17 -2.79
N LEU A 175 -7.26 -22.98 -2.27
CA LEU A 175 -7.49 -22.29 -0.99
C LEU A 175 -7.03 -23.11 0.21
N ALA A 176 -6.99 -24.43 0.08
CA ALA A 176 -6.63 -25.36 1.14
C ALA A 176 -5.60 -26.37 0.65
N SER A 177 -4.59 -26.64 1.44
CA SER A 177 -3.60 -27.69 1.22
C SER A 177 -3.51 -28.57 2.45
N ASN A 178 -3.57 -29.89 2.27
CA ASN A 178 -3.48 -30.86 3.37
C ASN A 178 -4.50 -30.67 4.51
N GLY A 179 -5.69 -30.12 4.20
CA GLY A 179 -6.73 -29.85 5.22
C GLY A 179 -6.48 -28.60 6.07
N THR A 180 -5.56 -27.74 5.65
CA THR A 180 -5.28 -26.45 6.30
C THR A 180 -5.38 -25.28 5.31
N ILE A 181 -5.70 -24.10 5.81
CA ILE A 181 -5.67 -22.83 5.12
C ILE A 181 -4.58 -21.99 5.75
N ARG A 182 -3.83 -21.24 4.95
CA ARG A 182 -2.82 -20.31 5.46
C ARG A 182 -3.23 -18.87 5.17
N PHE A 183 -3.18 -18.05 6.21
CA PHE A 183 -3.35 -16.61 6.13
C PHE A 183 -1.98 -15.93 6.15
N ALA A 184 -1.69 -15.16 5.13
CA ALA A 184 -0.48 -14.35 5.04
C ALA A 184 -0.77 -12.92 5.47
N LEU A 185 -0.05 -12.44 6.48
CA LEU A 185 -0.17 -11.07 6.97
C LEU A 185 0.39 -10.09 5.93
N ALA A 186 -0.26 -8.94 5.79
CA ALA A 186 0.21 -7.86 4.92
C ALA A 186 1.52 -7.24 5.41
N GLN A 187 1.69 -7.17 6.74
CA GLN A 187 2.92 -6.77 7.42
C GLN A 187 3.27 -7.87 8.42
N PRO A 188 4.40 -8.55 8.26
CA PRO A 188 4.84 -9.59 9.19
C PRO A 188 5.12 -9.02 10.58
N ASP A 189 4.44 -9.55 11.60
CA ASP A 189 4.62 -9.20 13.01
C ASP A 189 4.21 -10.34 13.92
N PHE A 190 5.08 -10.71 14.88
CA PHE A 190 4.86 -11.84 15.79
C PHE A 190 3.64 -11.65 16.68
N THR A 191 3.46 -10.43 17.21
CA THR A 191 2.34 -10.11 18.12
C THR A 191 1.01 -10.16 17.38
N THR A 192 0.96 -9.59 16.18
CA THR A 192 -0.23 -9.61 15.34
C THR A 192 -0.58 -11.03 14.90
N ALA A 193 0.40 -11.85 14.50
CA ALA A 193 0.19 -13.24 14.14
C ALA A 193 -0.36 -14.06 15.33
N SER A 194 0.15 -13.84 16.55
CA SER A 194 -0.37 -14.46 17.78
C SER A 194 -1.81 -14.03 18.06
N ARG A 195 -2.11 -12.74 17.98
CA ARG A 195 -3.46 -12.20 18.22
C ARG A 195 -4.49 -12.71 17.20
N ILE A 196 -4.10 -12.86 15.93
CA ILE A 196 -4.94 -13.50 14.90
C ILE A 196 -5.24 -14.95 15.29
N SER A 197 -4.22 -15.71 15.66
CA SER A 197 -4.38 -17.09 16.11
C SER A 197 -5.30 -17.20 17.33
N GLU A 198 -5.13 -16.33 18.32
CA GLU A 198 -5.97 -16.26 19.51
C GLU A 198 -7.43 -15.91 19.18
N ALA A 199 -7.66 -14.95 18.28
CA ALA A 199 -9.01 -14.57 17.84
C ALA A 199 -9.72 -15.73 17.15
N ILE A 200 -9.04 -16.47 16.28
CA ILE A 200 -9.58 -17.65 15.61
C ILE A 200 -9.84 -18.76 16.63
N ASN A 201 -8.89 -19.04 17.52
CA ASN A 201 -8.98 -20.10 18.50
C ASN A 201 -10.08 -19.85 19.55
N SER A 202 -10.32 -18.60 19.91
CA SER A 202 -11.40 -18.24 20.84
C SER A 202 -12.79 -18.44 20.23
N HIS A 203 -12.93 -18.32 18.90
CA HIS A 203 -14.20 -18.43 18.20
C HIS A 203 -14.50 -19.85 17.72
N PHE A 204 -13.49 -20.55 17.17
CA PHE A 204 -13.67 -21.87 16.53
C PHE A 204 -13.03 -23.03 17.31
N GLY A 205 -12.38 -22.79 18.45
CA GLY A 205 -11.54 -23.77 19.15
C GLY A 205 -10.12 -23.80 18.59
N TYR A 206 -9.26 -24.66 19.14
CA TYR A 206 -7.83 -24.70 18.79
C TYR A 206 -7.59 -25.21 17.36
N LEU A 207 -7.72 -24.35 16.38
CA LEU A 207 -7.54 -24.61 14.95
C LEU A 207 -6.40 -23.82 14.35
N ALA A 208 -6.08 -22.66 14.91
CA ALA A 208 -5.08 -21.75 14.36
C ALA A 208 -3.75 -21.85 15.10
N THR A 209 -2.66 -21.88 14.33
CA THR A 209 -1.28 -21.88 14.83
C THR A 209 -0.46 -20.89 14.02
N PRO A 210 0.22 -19.91 14.64
CA PRO A 210 1.15 -19.04 13.94
C PRO A 210 2.41 -19.85 13.60
N LEU A 211 2.79 -19.91 12.32
CA LEU A 211 3.99 -20.60 11.85
C LEU A 211 5.22 -19.69 11.91
N ASP A 212 5.00 -18.43 11.55
CA ASP A 212 6.01 -17.38 11.50
C ASP A 212 5.32 -16.01 11.66
N PRO A 213 6.05 -14.87 11.73
CA PRO A 213 5.44 -13.56 11.91
C PRO A 213 4.53 -13.12 10.74
N GLY A 214 4.63 -13.76 9.59
CA GLY A 214 3.84 -13.45 8.40
C GLY A 214 2.77 -14.47 8.07
N THR A 215 2.71 -15.63 8.77
CA THR A 215 1.85 -16.75 8.37
C THR A 215 1.13 -17.38 9.56
N VAL A 216 -0.17 -17.46 9.48
CA VAL A 216 -1.03 -18.22 10.40
C VAL A 216 -1.67 -19.38 9.66
N GLU A 217 -1.43 -20.60 10.12
CA GLU A 217 -2.05 -21.82 9.58
C GLU A 217 -3.30 -22.16 10.38
N VAL A 218 -4.40 -22.49 9.67
CA VAL A 218 -5.70 -22.80 10.27
C VAL A 218 -6.16 -24.16 9.77
N ALA A 219 -6.37 -25.09 10.65
CA ALA A 219 -6.93 -26.41 10.34
C ALA A 219 -8.43 -26.29 9.99
N ILE A 220 -8.86 -27.00 8.94
CA ILE A 220 -10.24 -26.97 8.49
C ILE A 220 -11.03 -28.03 9.26
N PRO A 221 -12.04 -27.65 10.09
CA PRO A 221 -12.89 -28.61 10.76
C PRO A 221 -13.67 -29.45 9.76
N LEU A 222 -14.02 -30.69 10.12
CA LEU A 222 -14.77 -31.60 9.27
C LEU A 222 -16.11 -31.01 8.79
N VAL A 223 -16.75 -30.22 9.63
CA VAL A 223 -18.03 -29.57 9.34
C VAL A 223 -17.94 -28.51 8.23
N TYR A 224 -16.77 -27.91 8.00
CA TYR A 224 -16.54 -26.87 7.00
C TYR A 224 -15.86 -27.38 5.72
N ARG A 225 -15.55 -28.66 5.60
CA ARG A 225 -14.86 -29.20 4.42
C ARG A 225 -15.57 -28.92 3.10
N ASN A 226 -16.90 -28.91 3.11
CA ASN A 226 -17.72 -28.62 1.92
C ASN A 226 -18.18 -27.14 1.85
N GLU A 227 -17.87 -26.35 2.87
CA GLU A 227 -18.28 -24.94 3.00
C GLU A 227 -17.06 -24.04 3.26
N LEU A 228 -15.99 -24.28 2.52
CA LEU A 228 -14.71 -23.61 2.73
C LEU A 228 -14.83 -22.09 2.62
N VAL A 229 -15.64 -21.59 1.69
CA VAL A 229 -15.85 -20.14 1.48
C VAL A 229 -16.51 -19.51 2.71
N ASN A 230 -17.53 -20.18 3.28
CA ASN A 230 -18.20 -19.71 4.50
C ASN A 230 -17.24 -19.69 5.69
N PHE A 231 -16.37 -20.70 5.80
CA PHE A 231 -15.37 -20.77 6.86
C PHE A 231 -14.34 -19.63 6.75
N VAL A 232 -13.81 -19.40 5.55
CA VAL A 232 -12.88 -18.29 5.31
C VAL A 232 -13.55 -16.95 5.61
N ALA A 233 -14.77 -16.72 5.14
CA ALA A 233 -15.51 -15.50 5.37
C ALA A 233 -15.72 -15.23 6.87
N ALA A 234 -16.07 -16.26 7.64
CA ALA A 234 -16.27 -16.15 9.09
C ALA A 234 -14.94 -15.80 9.82
N ILE A 235 -13.80 -16.35 9.38
CA ILE A 235 -12.48 -15.98 9.91
C ILE A 235 -12.13 -14.53 9.54
N GLU A 236 -12.35 -14.13 8.29
CA GLU A 236 -12.02 -12.80 7.79
C GLU A 236 -12.76 -11.67 8.52
N GLU A 237 -13.94 -11.94 9.07
CA GLU A 237 -14.74 -10.96 9.81
C GLU A 237 -14.31 -10.81 11.29
N LEU A 238 -13.49 -11.70 11.82
CA LEU A 238 -13.07 -11.61 13.22
C LEU A 238 -12.28 -10.33 13.50
N PRO A 239 -12.60 -9.63 14.61
CA PRO A 239 -11.88 -8.43 15.01
C PRO A 239 -10.56 -8.78 15.69
N VAL A 240 -9.49 -8.10 15.30
CA VAL A 240 -8.16 -8.21 15.90
C VAL A 240 -7.57 -6.81 16.08
N VAL A 241 -6.81 -6.62 17.15
CA VAL A 241 -6.02 -5.40 17.36
C VAL A 241 -4.62 -5.67 16.84
N PRO A 242 -4.23 -5.14 15.67
CA PRO A 242 -2.88 -5.33 15.15
C PRO A 242 -1.87 -4.58 16.00
N ASP A 243 -0.65 -5.08 16.04
CA ASP A 243 0.48 -4.34 16.60
C ASP A 243 1.09 -3.48 15.52
N ASN A 244 1.06 -2.17 15.74
CA ASN A 244 1.60 -1.22 14.79
C ASN A 244 2.96 -0.75 15.28
N ILE A 245 3.97 -0.87 14.42
CA ILE A 245 5.28 -0.29 14.67
C ILE A 245 5.13 1.23 14.84
N ALA A 246 5.70 1.75 15.92
CA ALA A 246 5.72 3.19 16.14
C ALA A 246 6.50 3.87 14.99
N LYS A 247 5.82 4.73 14.23
CA LYS A 247 6.40 5.44 13.08
C LYS A 247 6.14 6.93 13.16
N VAL A 248 7.15 7.71 12.75
CA VAL A 248 7.06 9.14 12.48
C VAL A 248 7.42 9.38 11.03
N ILE A 249 6.48 9.87 10.24
CA ILE A 249 6.66 10.19 8.83
C ILE A 249 6.69 11.70 8.68
N ILE A 250 7.72 12.22 8.04
CA ILE A 250 7.91 13.66 7.85
C ILE A 250 8.04 13.95 6.37
N ASN A 251 7.21 14.86 5.86
CA ASN A 251 7.36 15.41 4.52
C ASN A 251 8.17 16.70 4.59
N GLU A 252 9.43 16.66 4.10
CA GLU A 252 10.34 17.80 4.17
C GLU A 252 9.85 19.00 3.34
N ARG A 253 9.17 18.75 2.22
CA ARG A 253 8.69 19.80 1.32
C ARG A 253 7.50 20.59 1.88
N THR A 254 6.60 19.91 2.59
CA THR A 254 5.37 20.51 3.13
C THR A 254 5.45 20.80 4.62
N GLY A 255 6.45 20.27 5.33
CA GLY A 255 6.56 20.33 6.78
C GLY A 255 5.52 19.47 7.52
N THR A 256 4.81 18.59 6.82
CA THR A 256 3.78 17.75 7.43
C THR A 256 4.44 16.62 8.22
N ILE A 257 4.04 16.46 9.49
CA ILE A 257 4.48 15.38 10.37
C ILE A 257 3.29 14.49 10.68
N VAL A 258 3.41 13.20 10.41
CA VAL A 258 2.40 12.18 10.74
C VAL A 258 3.03 11.18 11.70
N MET A 259 2.36 10.92 12.81
CA MET A 259 2.86 10.01 13.85
C MET A 259 1.76 9.08 14.36
N GLY A 260 2.17 7.88 14.76
CA GLY A 260 1.30 6.92 15.44
C GLY A 260 1.13 7.25 16.93
N SER A 261 0.08 6.74 17.54
CA SER A 261 -0.19 6.90 18.98
C SER A 261 0.83 6.19 19.90
N ASN A 262 1.58 5.22 19.33
CA ASN A 262 2.53 4.38 20.07
C ASN A 262 3.96 4.97 20.10
N VAL A 263 4.15 6.19 19.59
CA VAL A 263 5.46 6.84 19.55
C VAL A 263 5.76 7.45 20.92
N THR A 264 6.82 6.97 21.55
CA THR A 264 7.26 7.43 22.89
C THR A 264 8.64 8.06 22.82
N ILE A 265 8.92 8.98 23.75
CA ILE A 265 10.21 9.65 23.86
C ILE A 265 10.72 9.49 25.30
N ASP A 266 12.00 9.17 25.41
CA ASP A 266 12.71 9.17 26.71
C ASP A 266 13.19 10.57 27.10
N GLU A 267 13.63 10.72 28.33
CA GLU A 267 14.23 11.95 28.83
C GLU A 267 15.47 12.32 28.03
N ILE A 268 15.45 13.50 27.43
CA ILE A 268 16.56 14.01 26.62
C ILE A 268 16.60 15.53 26.62
N ALA A 269 17.79 16.09 26.51
CA ALA A 269 18.00 17.48 26.18
C ALA A 269 18.68 17.58 24.82
N VAL A 270 18.08 18.31 23.89
CA VAL A 270 18.60 18.57 22.56
C VAL A 270 18.71 20.06 22.35
N ALA A 271 19.87 20.54 21.94
CA ALA A 271 20.09 21.94 21.57
C ALA A 271 20.54 21.98 20.11
N GLN A 272 19.86 22.79 19.28
CA GLN A 272 20.19 22.99 17.88
C GLN A 272 19.91 24.43 17.45
N GLY A 273 20.94 25.11 16.92
CA GLY A 273 20.84 26.53 16.61
C GLY A 273 20.59 27.36 17.86
N GLY A 274 19.58 28.23 17.84
CA GLY A 274 19.11 28.98 19.01
C GLY A 274 18.05 28.26 19.85
N LEU A 275 17.67 27.03 19.50
CA LEU A 275 16.61 26.27 20.17
C LEU A 275 17.21 25.20 21.11
N SER A 276 16.72 25.17 22.35
CA SER A 276 17.05 24.11 23.33
C SER A 276 15.76 23.43 23.80
N VAL A 277 15.67 22.13 23.64
CA VAL A 277 14.55 21.29 24.07
C VAL A 277 15.02 20.35 25.17
N LYS A 278 14.39 20.45 26.36
CA LYS A 278 14.63 19.55 27.49
C LYS A 278 13.34 18.82 27.83
N ILE A 279 13.37 17.51 27.78
CA ILE A 279 12.28 16.63 28.20
C ILE A 279 12.70 15.98 29.51
N SER A 280 11.94 16.17 30.57
CA SER A 280 12.20 15.54 31.88
C SER A 280 10.92 15.00 32.47
N LYS A 281 10.99 13.87 33.14
CA LYS A 281 9.89 13.32 33.95
C LYS A 281 9.94 13.90 35.34
N SER A 282 8.86 14.58 35.77
CA SER A 282 8.67 14.95 37.18
C SER A 282 7.58 14.05 37.75
N TYR A 283 7.75 13.66 38.99
CA TYR A 283 6.73 12.91 39.73
C TYR A 283 6.08 13.88 40.73
N ASP A 284 4.80 14.20 40.54
CA ASP A 284 4.04 14.90 41.57
C ASP A 284 3.52 13.88 42.57
N VAL A 285 3.98 14.00 43.79
CA VAL A 285 3.56 13.16 44.92
C VAL A 285 2.46 13.86 45.66
N SER A 286 1.21 13.50 45.39
CA SER A 286 0.07 13.96 46.19
C SER A 286 0.10 13.23 47.53
N GLN A 287 0.63 13.86 48.56
CA GLN A 287 0.55 13.35 49.92
C GLN A 287 -0.75 13.82 50.60
N PRO A 288 -1.53 12.90 51.19
CA PRO A 288 -2.65 13.27 52.04
C PRO A 288 -2.17 14.08 53.24
N PRO A 289 -3.00 15.00 53.77
CA PRO A 289 -2.66 15.72 55.00
C PRO A 289 -2.38 14.76 56.16
N PRO A 290 -1.51 15.14 57.12
CA PRO A 290 -1.24 14.29 58.29
C PRO A 290 -2.53 13.90 59.00
N PHE A 291 -2.68 12.58 59.30
CA PHE A 291 -3.86 11.95 59.92
C PHE A 291 -5.09 11.73 59.02
N SER A 292 -4.97 11.78 57.67
CA SER A 292 -6.00 11.28 56.77
C SER A 292 -5.66 9.86 56.29
N GLY A 293 -6.64 8.98 56.24
CA GLY A 293 -6.48 7.55 55.83
C GLY A 293 -6.44 7.35 54.29
N GLY A 294 -5.78 8.23 53.55
CA GLY A 294 -5.66 8.12 52.10
C GLY A 294 -4.31 7.55 51.66
N ASP A 295 -4.28 6.83 50.57
CA ASP A 295 -3.07 6.28 49.97
C ASP A 295 -2.29 7.31 49.17
N THR A 296 -0.95 7.21 49.19
CA THR A 296 -0.05 8.06 48.37
C THR A 296 -0.13 7.63 46.92
N VAL A 297 -0.61 8.49 46.03
CA VAL A 297 -0.63 8.23 44.58
C VAL A 297 0.49 9.05 43.92
N VAL A 298 1.40 8.34 43.25
CA VAL A 298 2.48 8.97 42.47
C VAL A 298 1.97 9.09 41.02
N VAL A 299 1.80 10.31 40.55
CA VAL A 299 1.41 10.61 39.17
C VAL A 299 2.66 11.11 38.44
N PRO A 300 3.11 10.45 37.36
CA PRO A 300 4.24 10.93 36.59
C PRO A 300 3.82 12.17 35.77
N GLU A 301 4.49 13.28 35.96
CA GLU A 301 4.40 14.45 35.10
C GLU A 301 5.66 14.61 34.27
N THR A 302 5.52 14.78 32.96
CA THR A 302 6.64 15.08 32.06
C THR A 302 6.63 16.57 31.73
N LYS A 303 7.72 17.26 32.00
CA LYS A 303 7.92 18.68 31.64
C LYS A 303 8.82 18.77 30.43
N VAL A 304 8.42 19.51 29.41
CA VAL A 304 9.25 19.91 28.27
C VAL A 304 9.60 21.36 28.44
N GLU A 305 10.89 21.67 28.63
CA GLU A 305 11.38 23.04 28.63
C GLU A 305 12.07 23.31 27.29
N VAL A 306 11.64 24.39 26.64
CA VAL A 306 12.26 24.88 25.39
C VAL A 306 12.81 26.27 25.68
N ASN A 307 14.10 26.48 25.51
CA ASN A 307 14.76 27.74 25.73
C ASN A 307 15.29 28.28 24.38
N GLU A 308 14.85 29.48 24.04
CA GLU A 308 15.48 30.34 23.01
C GLU A 308 16.26 31.47 23.73
N GLU A 309 17.24 32.07 23.08
CA GLU A 309 18.05 33.16 23.72
C GLU A 309 17.24 34.40 24.15
N GLU A 310 15.92 34.45 23.83
CA GLU A 310 14.91 35.29 24.51
C GLU A 310 13.77 34.37 24.96
N ALA A 311 13.84 33.91 26.20
CA ALA A 311 13.12 32.87 26.88
C ALA A 311 11.60 32.85 26.69
N TYR A 312 11.07 31.84 26.01
CA TYR A 312 9.75 31.30 26.28
C TYR A 312 9.88 29.87 26.82
N VAL A 313 9.65 29.69 28.11
CA VAL A 313 9.58 28.38 28.77
C VAL A 313 8.15 27.90 28.67
N MET A 314 7.91 26.85 27.92
CA MET A 314 6.61 26.17 27.85
C MET A 314 6.70 24.82 28.56
N THR A 315 5.95 24.66 29.64
CA THR A 315 5.85 23.39 30.38
C THR A 315 4.70 22.58 29.84
N LEU A 316 4.96 21.35 29.38
CA LEU A 316 3.96 20.42 28.92
C LEU A 316 3.69 19.32 29.97
N PRO A 317 2.43 18.84 30.09
CA PRO A 317 2.06 17.84 31.08
C PRO A 317 2.51 16.41 30.72
N ALA A 318 2.48 15.59 31.70
CA ALA A 318 3.06 14.29 32.02
C ALA A 318 2.87 13.09 31.12
N THR A 319 2.80 13.20 29.83
CA THR A 319 3.04 12.12 28.86
C THR A 319 3.49 12.74 27.56
N ALA A 320 4.75 13.16 27.48
CA ALA A 320 5.25 13.77 26.26
C ALA A 320 5.21 12.73 25.12
N ASN A 321 4.17 12.83 24.34
CA ASN A 321 4.04 12.25 23.04
C ASN A 321 4.86 13.12 22.08
N VAL A 322 5.45 12.53 21.04
CA VAL A 322 6.14 13.32 19.99
C VAL A 322 5.27 14.46 19.47
N GLY A 323 3.95 14.27 19.45
CA GLY A 323 2.98 15.32 19.10
C GLY A 323 3.07 16.56 19.98
N ASP A 324 3.23 16.39 21.27
CA ASP A 324 3.33 17.50 22.21
C ASP A 324 4.64 18.28 22.00
N VAL A 325 5.73 17.56 21.71
CA VAL A 325 7.03 18.16 21.37
C VAL A 325 6.94 18.95 20.07
N VAL A 326 6.34 18.36 19.03
CA VAL A 326 6.16 19.02 17.72
C VAL A 326 5.25 20.24 17.85
N ASN A 327 4.16 20.15 18.63
CA ASN A 327 3.26 21.28 18.88
C ASN A 327 3.98 22.40 19.65
N ALA A 328 4.81 22.06 20.64
CA ALA A 328 5.62 23.03 21.38
C ALA A 328 6.63 23.71 20.43
N LEU A 329 7.34 22.96 19.60
CA LEU A 329 8.28 23.50 18.63
C LEU A 329 7.58 24.41 17.60
N ASN A 330 6.42 24.03 17.12
CA ASN A 330 5.61 24.86 16.22
C ASN A 330 5.14 26.15 16.93
N ALA A 331 4.76 26.07 18.20
CA ALA A 331 4.28 27.25 18.97
C ALA A 331 5.37 28.32 19.15
N ILE A 332 6.65 27.93 19.21
CA ILE A 332 7.79 28.85 19.27
C ILE A 332 8.30 29.25 17.88
N GLY A 333 7.65 28.83 16.80
CA GLY A 333 7.99 29.24 15.45
C GLY A 333 9.13 28.44 14.81
N ALA A 334 9.48 27.24 15.32
CA ALA A 334 10.50 26.40 14.73
C ALA A 334 10.15 26.03 13.27
N THR A 335 11.13 26.10 12.40
CA THR A 335 10.94 25.72 11.00
C THR A 335 10.83 24.20 10.84
N PRO A 336 10.16 23.70 9.80
CA PRO A 336 10.08 22.26 9.55
C PRO A 336 11.44 21.54 9.51
N ARG A 337 12.48 22.21 9.00
CA ARG A 337 13.84 21.66 8.98
C ARG A 337 14.46 21.52 10.36
N GLU A 338 14.22 22.47 11.24
CA GLU A 338 14.69 22.42 12.63
C GLU A 338 14.00 21.29 13.38
N ILE A 339 12.68 21.13 13.20
CA ILE A 339 11.91 20.02 13.80
C ILE A 339 12.45 18.66 13.30
N ILE A 340 12.71 18.52 12.00
CA ILE A 340 13.30 17.30 11.42
C ILE A 340 14.66 17.00 12.06
N SER A 341 15.52 18.01 12.13
CA SER A 341 16.86 17.85 12.71
C SER A 341 16.83 17.48 14.19
N ILE A 342 15.91 18.06 14.95
CA ILE A 342 15.72 17.73 16.38
C ILE A 342 15.24 16.27 16.51
N LEU A 343 14.24 15.85 15.73
CA LEU A 343 13.73 14.48 15.76
C LEU A 343 14.79 13.46 15.31
N GLN A 344 15.63 13.81 14.33
CA GLN A 344 16.78 12.99 13.92
C GLN A 344 17.82 12.86 15.03
N ALA A 345 18.14 13.97 15.72
CA ALA A 345 19.05 13.95 16.85
C ALA A 345 18.52 13.11 18.00
N MET A 346 17.22 13.21 18.31
CA MET A 346 16.56 12.38 19.31
C MET A 346 16.59 10.88 18.94
N LYS A 347 16.38 10.58 17.66
CA LYS A 347 16.47 9.21 17.15
C LYS A 347 17.90 8.67 17.23
N ALA A 348 18.90 9.47 16.84
CA ALA A 348 20.31 9.11 16.90
C ALA A 348 20.80 8.91 18.34
N ALA A 349 20.28 9.70 19.29
CA ALA A 349 20.55 9.53 20.72
C ALA A 349 19.82 8.35 21.37
N GLY A 350 18.91 7.67 20.65
CA GLY A 350 18.13 6.54 21.16
C GLY A 350 16.89 6.91 21.96
N ALA A 351 16.63 8.20 22.17
CA ALA A 351 15.49 8.67 22.96
C ALA A 351 14.14 8.60 22.24
N LEU A 352 14.13 8.54 20.90
CA LEU A 352 12.90 8.40 20.11
C LEU A 352 12.66 6.92 19.80
N HIS A 353 11.67 6.31 20.42
CA HIS A 353 11.24 4.92 20.20
C HIS A 353 10.26 4.82 19.04
N ALA A 354 10.71 5.16 17.84
CA ALA A 354 9.95 5.06 16.61
C ALA A 354 10.86 4.92 15.39
N GLU A 355 10.33 4.37 14.31
CA GLU A 355 10.96 4.46 13.00
C GLU A 355 10.73 5.86 12.41
N LEU A 356 11.80 6.55 12.02
CA LEU A 356 11.73 7.88 11.41
C LEU A 356 11.86 7.73 9.89
N GLN A 357 10.83 8.12 9.15
CA GLN A 357 10.81 8.10 7.69
C GLN A 357 10.62 9.51 7.13
N ILE A 358 11.51 9.95 6.26
CA ILE A 358 11.44 11.24 5.57
C ILE A 358 11.02 11.00 4.12
N ILE A 359 10.03 11.78 3.63
CA ILE A 359 9.45 11.68 2.28
C ILE A 359 9.38 13.06 1.61
#